data_c4d0b15fb76abc86a3cbc43b472c7c9c
#
_entry.id   c4d0b15fb76abc86a3cbc43b472c7c9c
#
_cell.length_a   1.000
_cell.length_b   1.000
_cell.length_c   1.000
_cell.angle_alpha   90.00
_cell.angle_beta   90.00
_cell.angle_gamma   90.00
#
_symmetry.space_group_name_H-M   'P 1'
#
loop_
_entity.id
_entity.type
_entity.pdbx_description
1 polymer ?
#
loop_
_entity_poly.entity_id
_entity_poly.type
_entity_poly.pdbx_seq_one_letter_code
_entity_poly.pdbx_strand_id
1 'polypeptide(L)'
;MIRNNNKINWIPESIGKGRFGDWLENVQDWGISRNRYWGTPLPVWQCECGKMHCIGSREELKKMSPNYQDVVKKYSKEMDGDKGEVELHRPFIDDVVITCPDCGKEMHRVPEVIDCWFDSGAM
;
A
#
# COMPACT_ATOMS: atom_id res chain seq x y z
N MET A 1 19.42 -9.46 6.45
CA MET A 1 19.27 -9.68 7.91
C MET A 1 20.30 -10.68 8.43
N ILE A 2 20.48 -11.88 7.87
CA ILE A 2 21.46 -12.91 8.30
C ILE A 2 22.87 -12.34 8.46
N ARG A 3 23.40 -11.61 7.45
CA ARG A 3 24.71 -10.97 7.53
C ARG A 3 24.87 -10.01 8.73
N ASN A 4 23.81 -9.33 9.12
CA ASN A 4 23.82 -8.41 10.26
C ASN A 4 23.70 -9.20 11.58
N ASN A 5 22.90 -10.26 11.62
CA ASN A 5 22.78 -11.15 12.76
C ASN A 5 24.17 -11.74 13.16
N ASN A 6 24.98 -12.11 12.18
CA ASN A 6 26.33 -12.64 12.40
C ASN A 6 27.34 -11.63 12.99
N LYS A 7 26.99 -10.34 13.03
CA LYS A 7 27.82 -9.28 13.62
C LYS A 7 27.41 -8.91 15.05
N ILE A 8 26.27 -9.44 15.51
CA ILE A 8 25.74 -9.17 16.84
C ILE A 8 26.44 -10.10 17.85
N ASN A 9 26.88 -9.53 18.96
CA ASN A 9 27.37 -10.32 20.09
C ASN A 9 26.20 -10.83 20.93
N TRP A 10 25.74 -12.05 20.64
CA TRP A 10 24.63 -12.69 21.34
C TRP A 10 25.10 -13.31 22.68
N ILE A 11 24.31 -13.10 23.73
CA ILE A 11 24.52 -13.69 25.04
C ILE A 11 23.23 -14.41 25.48
N PRO A 12 23.22 -15.76 25.50
CA PRO A 12 24.24 -16.68 25.00
C PRO A 12 24.34 -16.72 23.48
N GLU A 13 25.50 -17.05 22.93
CA GLU A 13 25.79 -17.11 21.50
C GLU A 13 24.84 -18.04 20.73
N SER A 14 24.36 -19.09 21.38
CA SER A 14 23.42 -20.07 20.81
C SER A 14 22.10 -19.45 20.31
N ILE A 15 21.67 -18.30 20.83
CA ILE A 15 20.43 -17.63 20.39
C ILE A 15 20.59 -17.14 18.96
N GLY A 16 21.71 -16.49 18.66
CA GLY A 16 21.96 -15.90 17.35
C GLY A 16 22.16 -16.92 16.23
N LYS A 17 22.86 -18.00 16.50
CA LYS A 17 23.14 -19.09 15.54
C LYS A 17 22.02 -20.13 15.50
N GLY A 18 21.32 -20.35 16.62
CA GLY A 18 20.23 -21.30 16.72
C GLY A 18 18.88 -20.64 16.40
N ARG A 19 17.99 -20.54 17.38
CA ARG A 19 16.58 -20.21 17.19
C ARG A 19 16.32 -18.94 16.35
N PHE A 20 17.09 -17.87 16.55
CA PHE A 20 16.92 -16.63 15.79
C PHE A 20 17.53 -16.74 14.38
N GLY A 21 18.71 -17.38 14.27
CA GLY A 21 19.34 -17.66 12.97
C GLY A 21 18.44 -18.54 12.09
N ASP A 22 17.95 -19.63 12.64
CA ASP A 22 17.02 -20.55 11.95
C ASP A 22 15.74 -19.83 11.50
N TRP A 23 15.19 -18.93 12.34
CA TRP A 23 14.03 -18.13 11.97
C TRP A 23 14.33 -17.18 10.82
N LEU A 24 15.51 -16.53 10.80
CA LEU A 24 15.92 -15.65 9.70
C LEU A 24 16.13 -16.39 8.38
N GLU A 25 16.62 -17.62 8.44
CA GLU A 25 16.85 -18.45 7.25
C GLU A 25 15.54 -18.99 6.65
N ASN A 26 14.54 -19.23 7.50
CA ASN A 26 13.25 -19.79 7.13
C ASN A 26 12.12 -18.77 7.17
N VAL A 27 12.42 -17.46 7.06
CA VAL A 27 11.40 -16.43 7.06
C VAL A 27 10.45 -16.61 5.88
N GLN A 28 9.15 -16.60 6.16
CA GLN A 28 8.11 -16.72 5.15
C GLN A 28 7.69 -15.33 4.64
N ASP A 29 7.20 -15.30 3.40
CA ASP A 29 6.59 -14.10 2.85
C ASP A 29 5.37 -13.70 3.69
N TRP A 30 5.26 -12.40 3.95
CA TRP A 30 4.15 -11.84 4.69
C TRP A 30 3.13 -11.23 3.74
N GLY A 31 1.95 -11.83 3.65
CA GLY A 31 0.81 -11.26 2.95
C GLY A 31 0.31 -10.02 3.71
N ILE A 32 0.59 -8.83 3.18
CA ILE A 32 0.27 -7.56 3.84
C ILE A 32 -1.13 -7.03 3.53
N SER A 33 -1.86 -7.63 2.59
CA SER A 33 -3.22 -7.22 2.25
C SER A 33 -4.24 -7.75 3.26
N ARG A 34 -5.23 -6.93 3.61
CA ARG A 34 -6.34 -7.31 4.50
C ARG A 34 -7.68 -6.91 3.88
N ASN A 35 -8.62 -7.83 3.93
CA ASN A 35 -10.00 -7.56 3.52
C ASN A 35 -10.78 -6.94 4.70
N ARG A 36 -10.61 -5.62 4.86
CA ARG A 36 -11.26 -4.80 5.89
C ARG A 36 -11.71 -3.48 5.29
N TYR A 37 -12.73 -2.88 5.88
CA TYR A 37 -13.18 -1.56 5.43
C TYR A 37 -12.22 -0.45 5.87
N TRP A 38 -11.89 -0.41 7.17
CA TRP A 38 -10.96 0.57 7.73
C TRP A 38 -9.51 0.11 7.72
N GLY A 39 -8.63 1.02 7.44
CA GLY A 39 -7.19 0.87 7.38
C GLY A 39 -6.61 1.70 6.25
N THR A 40 -5.30 1.70 6.10
CA THR A 40 -4.60 2.37 5.00
C THR A 40 -4.88 1.63 3.70
N PRO A 41 -5.58 2.23 2.72
CA PRO A 41 -5.90 1.59 1.45
C PRO A 41 -4.64 1.21 0.67
N LEU A 42 -4.63 0.01 0.09
CA LEU A 42 -3.56 -0.39 -0.83
C LEU A 42 -3.59 0.52 -2.07
N PRO A 43 -2.46 1.17 -2.43
CA PRO A 43 -2.38 2.06 -3.59
C PRO A 43 -2.24 1.27 -4.90
N VAL A 44 -3.07 0.25 -5.09
CA VAL A 44 -3.03 -0.65 -6.25
C VAL A 44 -4.33 -0.55 -7.04
N TRP A 45 -4.22 -0.29 -8.32
CA TRP A 45 -5.32 -0.28 -9.28
C TRP A 45 -5.22 -1.48 -10.19
N GLN A 46 -6.35 -2.10 -10.48
CA GLN A 46 -6.47 -3.28 -11.35
C GLN A 46 -7.38 -2.99 -12.53
N CYS A 47 -6.94 -3.42 -13.71
CA CYS A 47 -7.68 -3.36 -14.95
C CYS A 47 -8.36 -4.70 -15.23
N GLU A 48 -9.48 -4.68 -15.97
CA GLU A 48 -10.12 -5.90 -16.50
C GLU A 48 -9.18 -6.74 -17.40
N CYS A 49 -8.17 -6.11 -18.02
CA CYS A 49 -7.17 -6.83 -18.81
C CYS A 49 -6.16 -7.63 -17.96
N GLY A 50 -6.27 -7.59 -16.63
CA GLY A 50 -5.36 -8.24 -15.70
C GLY A 50 -4.15 -7.40 -15.28
N LYS A 51 -3.93 -6.22 -15.89
CA LYS A 51 -2.86 -5.32 -15.50
C LYS A 51 -3.11 -4.76 -14.11
N MET A 52 -2.06 -4.75 -13.28
CA MET A 52 -2.04 -4.08 -11.99
C MET A 52 -1.03 -2.94 -12.03
N HIS A 53 -1.35 -1.83 -11.38
CA HIS A 53 -0.47 -0.67 -11.24
C HIS A 53 -0.48 -0.18 -9.79
N CYS A 54 0.72 -0.03 -9.21
CA CYS A 54 0.90 0.50 -7.87
C CYS A 54 1.31 1.98 -7.97
N ILE A 55 0.50 2.86 -7.41
CA ILE A 55 0.77 4.31 -7.37
C ILE A 55 1.74 4.64 -6.24
N GLY A 56 2.83 5.30 -6.56
CA GLY A 56 3.89 5.65 -5.62
C GLY A 56 3.80 7.06 -5.04
N SER A 57 2.99 7.97 -5.62
CA SER A 57 2.83 9.33 -5.12
C SER A 57 1.48 9.96 -5.48
N ARG A 58 1.14 11.06 -4.79
CA ARG A 58 -0.06 11.86 -5.10
C ARG A 58 0.03 12.51 -6.48
N GLU A 59 1.22 12.95 -6.88
CA GLU A 59 1.49 13.55 -8.19
C GLU A 59 1.26 12.54 -9.32
N GLU A 60 1.71 11.31 -9.13
CA GLU A 60 1.47 10.22 -10.08
C GLU A 60 -0.03 9.93 -10.20
N LEU A 61 -0.74 9.82 -9.07
CA LEU A 61 -2.19 9.62 -9.05
C LEU A 61 -2.93 10.72 -9.81
N LYS A 62 -2.61 12.00 -9.55
CA LYS A 62 -3.19 13.15 -10.26
C LYS A 62 -2.96 13.08 -11.77
N LYS A 63 -1.76 12.69 -12.17
CA LYS A 63 -1.37 12.62 -13.59
C LYS A 63 -2.07 11.49 -14.33
N MET A 64 -2.26 10.34 -13.67
CA MET A 64 -2.84 9.14 -14.29
C MET A 64 -4.37 9.09 -14.21
N SER A 65 -4.98 9.88 -13.32
CA SER A 65 -6.41 9.86 -13.05
C SER A 65 -7.15 10.92 -13.87
N PRO A 66 -8.00 10.54 -14.82
CA PRO A 66 -8.81 11.48 -15.59
C PRO A 66 -9.91 12.13 -14.75
N ASN A 67 -10.39 11.48 -13.69
CA ASN A 67 -11.50 11.96 -12.86
C ASN A 67 -11.04 12.56 -11.52
N TYR A 68 -9.75 12.76 -11.29
CA TYR A 68 -9.22 13.23 -10.00
C TYR A 68 -9.91 14.50 -9.49
N GLN A 69 -10.04 15.51 -10.37
CA GLN A 69 -10.66 16.80 -10.01
C GLN A 69 -12.17 16.69 -9.73
N ASP A 70 -12.84 15.73 -10.37
CA ASP A 70 -14.28 15.53 -10.14
C ASP A 70 -14.52 14.86 -8.80
N VAL A 71 -13.64 13.94 -8.39
CA VAL A 71 -13.65 13.34 -7.04
C VAL A 71 -13.37 14.39 -5.97
N VAL A 72 -12.36 15.27 -6.18
CA VAL A 72 -12.08 16.40 -5.28
C VAL A 72 -13.33 17.28 -5.10
N LYS A 73 -14.01 17.64 -6.19
CA LYS A 73 -15.22 18.47 -6.14
C LYS A 73 -16.37 17.75 -5.44
N LYS A 74 -16.58 16.45 -5.75
CA LYS A 74 -17.65 15.63 -5.19
C LYS A 74 -17.58 15.61 -3.66
N TYR A 75 -16.39 15.45 -3.12
CA TYR A 75 -16.17 15.29 -1.67
C TYR A 75 -15.64 16.55 -0.96
N SER A 76 -15.61 17.71 -1.62
CA SER A 76 -15.04 18.94 -1.07
C SER A 76 -15.65 19.42 0.26
N LYS A 77 -16.86 18.96 0.61
CA LYS A 77 -17.53 19.27 1.87
C LYS A 77 -17.25 18.27 2.99
N GLU A 78 -16.79 17.06 2.65
CA GLU A 78 -16.61 15.93 3.55
C GLU A 78 -15.13 15.68 3.87
N MET A 79 -14.24 16.17 2.98
CA MET A 79 -12.78 16.06 3.16
C MET A 79 -12.29 17.20 4.04
N ASP A 80 -11.86 16.85 5.27
CA ASP A 80 -11.34 17.79 6.24
C ASP A 80 -9.82 17.97 6.02
N GLY A 81 -9.41 19.17 5.63
CA GLY A 81 -8.03 19.61 5.73
C GLY A 81 -7.25 19.85 4.44
N ASP A 82 -7.31 19.06 3.40
CA ASP A 82 -6.52 19.26 2.17
C ASP A 82 -7.36 19.88 1.04
N LYS A 83 -7.44 21.21 1.05
CA LYS A 83 -8.14 21.96 0.02
C LYS A 83 -7.51 21.72 -1.37
N GLY A 84 -8.15 20.86 -2.17
CA GLY A 84 -7.77 20.58 -3.55
C GLY A 84 -7.08 19.23 -3.79
N GLU A 85 -7.02 18.36 -2.79
CA GLU A 85 -6.51 17.00 -2.92
C GLU A 85 -7.54 15.95 -2.49
N VAL A 86 -7.45 14.74 -3.07
CA VAL A 86 -8.29 13.62 -2.66
C VAL A 86 -7.77 13.06 -1.33
N GLU A 87 -8.68 12.86 -0.39
CA GLU A 87 -8.40 12.10 0.82
C GLU A 87 -8.09 10.63 0.47
N LEU A 88 -6.95 10.12 0.94
CA LEU A 88 -6.46 8.78 0.58
C LEU A 88 -7.14 7.64 1.35
N HIS A 89 -8.09 7.96 2.24
CA HIS A 89 -8.91 6.94 2.92
C HIS A 89 -10.17 6.60 2.14
N ARG A 90 -10.81 5.51 2.53
CA ARG A 90 -12.13 5.14 2.02
C ARG A 90 -13.22 6.05 2.64
N PRO A 91 -14.27 6.38 1.90
CA PRO A 91 -14.62 5.91 0.55
C PRO A 91 -13.95 6.72 -0.59
N PHE A 92 -13.31 7.83 -0.30
CA PHE A 92 -12.89 8.86 -1.25
C PHE A 92 -11.95 8.32 -2.33
N ILE A 93 -10.91 7.57 -1.91
CA ILE A 93 -9.90 7.01 -2.83
C ILE A 93 -10.49 5.93 -3.77
N ASP A 94 -11.58 5.27 -3.36
CA ASP A 94 -12.18 4.19 -4.14
C ASP A 94 -12.89 4.72 -5.41
N ASP A 95 -13.29 6.00 -5.42
CA ASP A 95 -13.89 6.65 -6.59
C ASP A 95 -12.85 7.16 -7.60
N VAL A 96 -11.57 7.14 -7.25
CA VAL A 96 -10.49 7.56 -8.14
C VAL A 96 -10.16 6.42 -9.10
N VAL A 97 -10.36 6.64 -10.40
CA VAL A 97 -9.94 5.72 -11.45
C VAL A 97 -8.65 6.22 -12.11
N ILE A 98 -7.84 5.31 -12.64
CA ILE A 98 -6.67 5.66 -13.46
C ILE A 98 -6.78 5.02 -14.84
N THR A 99 -6.07 5.57 -15.80
CA THR A 99 -6.05 5.02 -17.16
C THR A 99 -5.03 3.90 -17.27
N CYS A 100 -5.46 2.73 -17.75
CA CYS A 100 -4.57 1.59 -17.95
C CYS A 100 -3.54 1.91 -19.05
N PRO A 101 -2.24 1.77 -18.77
CA PRO A 101 -1.20 2.05 -19.76
C PRO A 101 -1.16 1.05 -20.92
N ASP A 102 -1.72 -0.16 -20.74
CA ASP A 102 -1.66 -1.23 -21.73
C ASP A 102 -2.87 -1.23 -22.67
N CYS A 103 -4.07 -0.98 -22.16
CA CYS A 103 -5.30 -1.06 -22.96
C CYS A 103 -6.15 0.23 -23.01
N GLY A 104 -5.76 1.27 -22.28
CA GLY A 104 -6.45 2.55 -22.23
C GLY A 104 -7.79 2.57 -21.47
N LYS A 105 -8.24 1.44 -20.92
CA LYS A 105 -9.45 1.35 -20.11
C LYS A 105 -9.24 1.90 -18.69
N GLU A 106 -10.35 2.12 -18.01
CA GLU A 106 -10.33 2.48 -16.59
C GLU A 106 -9.82 1.33 -15.73
N MET A 107 -9.02 1.67 -14.71
CA MET A 107 -8.59 0.78 -13.66
C MET A 107 -9.20 1.26 -12.34
N HIS A 108 -9.65 0.31 -11.55
CA HIS A 108 -10.24 0.55 -10.23
C HIS A 108 -9.30 0.08 -9.13
N ARG A 109 -9.32 0.78 -8.00
CA ARG A 109 -8.51 0.39 -6.84
C ARG A 109 -8.99 -0.95 -6.28
N VAL A 110 -8.05 -1.79 -5.87
CA VAL A 110 -8.36 -3.03 -5.15
C VAL A 110 -8.98 -2.71 -3.77
N PRO A 111 -9.99 -3.47 -3.29
CA PRO A 111 -10.72 -3.11 -2.07
C PRO A 111 -9.90 -3.28 -0.78
N GLU A 112 -8.79 -3.98 -0.83
CA GLU A 112 -7.98 -4.31 0.33
C GLU A 112 -7.28 -3.10 0.94
N VAL A 113 -6.91 -3.25 2.22
CA VAL A 113 -6.10 -2.30 2.99
C VAL A 113 -4.80 -2.98 3.45
N ILE A 114 -3.82 -2.17 3.85
CA ILE A 114 -2.54 -2.66 4.38
C ILE A 114 -2.75 -3.21 5.79
N ASP A 115 -1.98 -4.24 6.15
CA ASP A 115 -1.90 -4.75 7.52
C ASP A 115 -1.41 -3.65 8.47
N CYS A 116 -2.08 -3.49 9.59
CA CYS A 116 -1.75 -2.47 10.59
C CYS A 116 -0.33 -2.64 11.19
N TRP A 117 0.19 -3.86 11.23
CA TRP A 117 1.55 -4.11 11.69
C TRP A 117 2.59 -3.62 10.68
N PHE A 118 2.31 -3.73 9.39
CA PHE A 118 3.15 -3.12 8.36
C PHE A 118 3.15 -1.60 8.49
N ASP A 119 1.95 -1.02 8.62
CA ASP A 119 1.75 0.43 8.73
C ASP A 119 2.49 1.01 9.95
N SER A 120 2.34 0.37 11.12
CA SER A 120 3.02 0.80 12.35
C SER A 120 4.54 0.56 12.33
N GLY A 121 5.02 -0.40 11.56
CA GLY A 121 6.44 -0.74 11.44
C GLY A 121 7.20 0.01 10.35
N ALA A 122 6.49 0.75 9.50
CA ALA A 122 7.07 1.50 8.37
C ALA A 122 7.53 2.92 8.75
N MET A 123 7.54 3.25 10.02
CA MET A 123 7.94 4.56 10.55
C MET A 123 9.46 4.77 10.52
#